data_0e02a85eb41d728f02103013ef7e75d2
#
_entry.id   0e02a85eb41d728f02103013ef7e75d2
#
_cell.length_a   1.000
_cell.length_b   1.000
_cell.length_c   1.000
_cell.angle_alpha   90.00
_cell.angle_beta   90.00
_cell.angle_gamma   90.00
#
_symmetry.space_group_name_H-M   'P 1'
#
loop_
_entity.id
_entity.type
_entity.pdbx_description
1 polymer ?
#
loop_
_entity_poly.entity_id
_entity_poly.type
_entity_poly.pdbx_seq_one_letter_code
_entity_poly.pdbx_strand_id
1 'polypeptide(L)'
;MWKGIDVSDNQGKIDWSQVAAAGVQFAILRSVRRSGKADYQFAANLAGCRKYIIPVAVYKYTYATTEAQAQEEARQVIDLLQQRGMAAGTMVWWDVEDRNTLQALGRAKLTALIQAARTVIEAAGYRFGIYVGLYVYNEGWFDFNQFAAAPLWVARYYNNYNVMQFDTDPDQNKKPEVGRALWGWQYTSTGRVPGINGNADLDICYQDPAGMEETGTELGSIWCLSIADVWAESIAKAAAAAYPGCLVHKAAVLDVGGIEIWIASIADVWTQAQAEEAQRQFAALGVTGVVHNIRVIE
;
A
#
# COMPACT_ATOMS: atom_id res chain seq x y z
N MET A 1 -12.13 -14.33 6.87
CA MET A 1 -12.44 -13.13 6.06
C MET A 1 -11.93 -11.93 6.81
N TRP A 2 -11.30 -11.01 6.12
CA TRP A 2 -10.83 -9.74 6.64
C TRP A 2 -11.56 -8.61 5.94
N LYS A 3 -11.87 -7.54 6.68
CA LYS A 3 -12.60 -6.37 6.20
C LYS A 3 -11.64 -5.23 5.94
N GLY A 4 -11.74 -4.62 4.79
CA GLY A 4 -10.87 -3.54 4.36
C GLY A 4 -11.58 -2.47 3.56
N ILE A 5 -10.78 -1.56 3.06
CA ILE A 5 -11.22 -0.44 2.23
C ILE A 5 -10.25 -0.23 1.08
N ASP A 6 -10.73 0.30 -0.03
CA ASP A 6 -9.85 0.94 -0.99
C ASP A 6 -10.15 2.43 -1.09
N VAL A 7 -9.09 3.22 -1.23
CA VAL A 7 -9.16 4.67 -1.15
C VAL A 7 -8.23 5.37 -2.12
N SER A 8 -8.61 6.59 -2.44
CA SER A 8 -7.86 7.50 -3.32
C SER A 8 -7.97 8.94 -2.81
N ASP A 9 -7.63 9.92 -3.64
CA ASP A 9 -7.92 11.34 -3.36
C ASP A 9 -9.42 11.66 -3.33
N ASN A 10 -10.29 10.77 -3.82
CA ASN A 10 -11.74 10.93 -3.76
C ASN A 10 -12.28 11.00 -2.32
N GLN A 11 -11.65 10.31 -1.39
CA GLN A 11 -12.00 10.32 0.03
C GLN A 11 -11.45 11.54 0.78
N GLY A 12 -10.60 12.36 0.11
CA GLY A 12 -9.98 13.53 0.72
C GLY A 12 -9.08 13.16 1.90
N LYS A 13 -9.09 14.00 2.92
CA LYS A 13 -8.28 13.76 4.13
C LYS A 13 -8.98 12.75 5.03
N ILE A 14 -8.30 11.65 5.33
CA ILE A 14 -8.77 10.55 6.17
C ILE A 14 -8.18 10.67 7.58
N ASP A 15 -9.01 10.46 8.60
CA ASP A 15 -8.56 10.26 9.99
C ASP A 15 -8.30 8.76 10.23
N TRP A 16 -7.07 8.36 10.01
CA TRP A 16 -6.64 6.96 10.13
C TRP A 16 -6.72 6.42 11.56
N SER A 17 -6.78 7.28 12.58
CA SER A 17 -6.99 6.83 13.96
C SER A 17 -8.40 6.27 14.14
N GLN A 18 -9.39 6.92 13.57
CA GLN A 18 -10.77 6.45 13.60
C GLN A 18 -10.98 5.24 12.68
N VAL A 19 -10.32 5.21 11.51
CA VAL A 19 -10.33 4.07 10.58
C VAL A 19 -9.80 2.81 11.27
N ALA A 20 -8.67 2.91 11.96
CA ALA A 20 -8.09 1.80 12.71
C ALA A 20 -8.99 1.37 13.88
N ALA A 21 -9.52 2.34 14.63
CA ALA A 21 -10.46 2.06 15.74
C ALA A 21 -11.76 1.40 15.28
N ALA A 22 -12.19 1.64 14.02
CA ALA A 22 -13.33 0.97 13.41
C ALA A 22 -13.05 -0.49 13.02
N GLY A 23 -11.80 -0.95 13.12
CA GLY A 23 -11.41 -2.33 12.86
C GLY A 23 -11.11 -2.62 11.38
N VAL A 24 -10.71 -1.62 10.59
CA VAL A 24 -10.20 -1.83 9.23
C VAL A 24 -8.92 -2.66 9.29
N GLN A 25 -8.90 -3.78 8.60
CA GLN A 25 -7.85 -4.80 8.67
C GLN A 25 -6.88 -4.75 7.49
N PHE A 26 -7.21 -4.04 6.43
CA PHE A 26 -6.32 -3.74 5.30
C PHE A 26 -6.82 -2.52 4.51
N ALA A 27 -5.92 -1.91 3.75
CA ALA A 27 -6.25 -0.83 2.84
C ALA A 27 -5.58 -1.04 1.47
N ILE A 28 -6.28 -0.70 0.39
CA ILE A 28 -5.74 -0.69 -0.96
C ILE A 28 -5.72 0.77 -1.44
N LEU A 29 -4.55 1.32 -1.71
CA LEU A 29 -4.38 2.74 -2.01
C LEU A 29 -4.20 2.97 -3.51
N ARG A 30 -4.91 3.95 -4.09
CA ARG A 30 -4.60 4.35 -5.46
C ARG A 30 -3.17 4.88 -5.56
N SER A 31 -2.35 4.25 -6.40
CA SER A 31 -0.94 4.60 -6.55
C SER A 31 -0.76 5.85 -7.42
N VAL A 32 -0.95 5.72 -8.73
CA VAL A 32 -0.77 6.81 -9.68
C VAL A 32 -2.05 7.12 -10.43
N ARG A 33 -2.24 8.41 -10.72
CA ARG A 33 -3.37 8.94 -11.51
C ARG A 33 -3.15 8.71 -13.00
N ARG A 34 -4.16 9.02 -13.83
CA ARG A 34 -4.06 8.97 -15.29
C ARG A 34 -2.88 9.76 -15.86
N SER A 35 -2.45 10.83 -15.18
CA SER A 35 -1.31 11.65 -15.58
C SER A 35 0.06 11.02 -15.32
N GLY A 36 0.12 9.82 -14.74
CA GLY A 36 1.35 9.16 -14.30
C GLY A 36 1.93 9.69 -12.98
N LYS A 37 1.32 10.73 -12.41
CA LYS A 37 1.75 11.28 -11.12
C LYS A 37 1.07 10.55 -9.96
N ALA A 38 1.70 10.52 -8.81
CA ALA A 38 1.13 9.96 -7.59
C ALA A 38 -0.27 10.51 -7.31
N ASP A 39 -1.14 9.67 -6.74
CA ASP A 39 -2.41 10.13 -6.19
C ASP A 39 -2.17 11.23 -5.16
N TYR A 40 -3.06 12.22 -5.09
CA TYR A 40 -2.86 13.39 -4.23
C TYR A 40 -2.82 13.04 -2.74
N GLN A 41 -3.53 11.99 -2.33
CA GLN A 41 -3.58 11.53 -0.95
C GLN A 41 -2.68 10.32 -0.68
N PHE A 42 -1.99 9.78 -1.68
CA PHE A 42 -1.19 8.56 -1.53
C PHE A 42 -0.22 8.62 -0.35
N ALA A 43 0.57 9.68 -0.28
CA ALA A 43 1.57 9.81 0.78
C ALA A 43 0.94 9.91 2.18
N ALA A 44 -0.15 10.67 2.32
CA ALA A 44 -0.87 10.81 3.59
C ALA A 44 -1.56 9.50 3.99
N ASN A 45 -2.18 8.81 3.03
CA ASN A 45 -2.85 7.53 3.28
C ASN A 45 -1.84 6.45 3.67
N LEU A 46 -0.71 6.34 2.95
CA LEU A 46 0.36 5.39 3.28
C LEU A 46 0.94 5.64 4.68
N ALA A 47 1.21 6.91 5.02
CA ALA A 47 1.70 7.26 6.34
C ALA A 47 0.68 6.92 7.44
N GLY A 48 -0.62 7.14 7.18
CA GLY A 48 -1.69 6.78 8.09
C GLY A 48 -1.79 5.27 8.30
N CYS A 49 -1.78 4.48 7.23
CA CYS A 49 -1.80 3.02 7.32
C CYS A 49 -0.60 2.49 8.13
N ARG A 50 0.59 2.97 7.83
CA ARG A 50 1.82 2.57 8.54
C ARG A 50 1.75 2.91 10.03
N LYS A 51 1.32 4.13 10.36
CA LYS A 51 1.18 4.58 11.76
C LYS A 51 0.26 3.67 12.59
N TYR A 52 -0.80 3.16 11.99
CA TYR A 52 -1.80 2.32 12.67
C TYR A 52 -1.68 0.84 12.31
N ILE A 53 -0.58 0.43 11.68
CA ILE A 53 -0.24 -0.96 11.36
C ILE A 53 -1.35 -1.63 10.51
N ILE A 54 -1.91 -0.89 9.56
CA ILE A 54 -2.89 -1.42 8.61
C ILE A 54 -2.12 -1.92 7.37
N PRO A 55 -2.17 -3.22 7.03
CA PRO A 55 -1.55 -3.78 5.83
C PRO A 55 -2.00 -3.04 4.58
N VAL A 56 -1.05 -2.77 3.66
CA VAL A 56 -1.29 -1.96 2.47
C VAL A 56 -1.00 -2.71 1.19
N ALA A 57 -1.92 -2.65 0.25
CA ALA A 57 -1.66 -2.88 -1.17
C ALA A 57 -1.89 -1.58 -1.96
N VAL A 58 -1.55 -1.60 -3.23
CA VAL A 58 -1.85 -0.48 -4.12
C VAL A 58 -2.64 -0.91 -5.33
N TYR A 59 -3.38 0.01 -5.94
CA TYR A 59 -3.98 -0.24 -7.24
C TYR A 59 -3.60 0.83 -8.28
N LYS A 60 -3.67 0.42 -9.54
CA LYS A 60 -3.52 1.29 -10.70
C LYS A 60 -4.71 1.10 -11.65
N TYR A 61 -5.55 2.11 -11.75
CA TYR A 61 -6.58 2.19 -12.79
C TYR A 61 -5.90 2.41 -14.14
N THR A 62 -5.93 1.41 -15.03
CA THR A 62 -5.24 1.49 -16.31
C THR A 62 -6.08 2.17 -17.38
N TYR A 63 -5.41 2.99 -18.19
CA TYR A 63 -5.94 3.62 -19.39
C TYR A 63 -5.14 3.25 -20.63
N ALA A 64 -4.20 2.31 -20.50
CA ALA A 64 -3.29 1.93 -21.57
C ALA A 64 -4.04 1.29 -22.75
N THR A 65 -3.72 1.73 -23.95
CA THR A 65 -4.27 1.18 -25.21
C THR A 65 -3.19 0.54 -26.10
N THR A 66 -1.93 0.59 -25.64
CA THR A 66 -0.78 -0.09 -26.23
C THR A 66 0.07 -0.74 -25.15
N GLU A 67 0.84 -1.79 -25.50
CA GLU A 67 1.73 -2.47 -24.56
C GLU A 67 2.78 -1.50 -23.96
N ALA A 68 3.32 -0.61 -24.78
CA ALA A 68 4.27 0.41 -24.32
C ALA A 68 3.65 1.34 -23.26
N GLN A 69 2.37 1.72 -23.41
CA GLN A 69 1.67 2.50 -22.40
C GLN A 69 1.43 1.69 -21.12
N ALA A 70 1.05 0.41 -21.23
CA ALA A 70 0.85 -0.46 -20.06
C ALA A 70 2.16 -0.66 -19.28
N GLN A 71 3.27 -0.86 -19.98
CA GLN A 71 4.60 -0.93 -19.37
C GLN A 71 5.00 0.39 -18.70
N GLU A 72 4.68 1.52 -19.31
CA GLU A 72 4.98 2.84 -18.74
C GLU A 72 4.15 3.11 -17.49
N GLU A 73 2.84 2.81 -17.52
CA GLU A 73 1.99 2.89 -16.32
C GLU A 73 2.52 2.00 -15.19
N ALA A 74 3.01 0.80 -15.51
CA ALA A 74 3.60 -0.11 -14.53
C ALA A 74 4.90 0.46 -13.94
N ARG A 75 5.81 1.04 -14.77
CA ARG A 75 7.04 1.69 -14.28
C ARG A 75 6.72 2.86 -13.34
N GLN A 76 5.74 3.68 -13.68
CA GLN A 76 5.31 4.80 -12.83
C GLN A 76 4.82 4.34 -11.46
N VAL A 77 4.11 3.20 -11.38
CA VAL A 77 3.74 2.58 -10.11
C VAL A 77 4.99 2.14 -9.35
N ILE A 78 5.89 1.39 -9.99
CA ILE A 78 7.13 0.89 -9.38
C ILE A 78 7.97 2.04 -8.83
N ASP A 79 8.19 3.09 -9.62
CA ASP A 79 8.96 4.27 -9.21
C ASP A 79 8.37 4.91 -7.96
N LEU A 80 7.03 5.03 -7.90
CA LEU A 80 6.35 5.55 -6.71
C LEU A 80 6.55 4.65 -5.49
N LEU A 81 6.39 3.32 -5.64
CA LEU A 81 6.55 2.37 -4.55
C LEU A 81 7.98 2.41 -3.99
N GLN A 82 8.97 2.43 -4.86
CA GLN A 82 10.38 2.53 -4.48
C GLN A 82 10.69 3.86 -3.78
N GLN A 83 10.21 4.99 -4.32
CA GLN A 83 10.35 6.31 -3.68
C GLN A 83 9.71 6.40 -2.31
N ARG A 84 8.69 5.58 -2.04
CA ARG A 84 7.98 5.53 -0.76
C ARG A 84 8.45 4.41 0.16
N GLY A 85 9.52 3.70 -0.22
CA GLY A 85 10.08 2.61 0.56
C GLY A 85 9.06 1.48 0.81
N MET A 86 8.21 1.18 -0.19
CA MET A 86 7.34 0.00 -0.13
C MET A 86 8.13 -1.23 -0.55
N ALA A 87 8.08 -2.27 0.29
CA ALA A 87 8.92 -3.46 0.13
C ALA A 87 8.63 -4.21 -1.17
N ALA A 88 9.63 -4.93 -1.68
CA ALA A 88 9.41 -6.00 -2.65
C ALA A 88 8.36 -6.98 -2.10
N GLY A 89 7.54 -7.56 -3.00
CA GLY A 89 6.41 -8.39 -2.57
C GLY A 89 5.11 -7.62 -2.32
N THR A 90 5.13 -6.28 -2.22
CA THR A 90 3.88 -5.49 -2.13
C THR A 90 2.98 -5.81 -3.32
N MET A 91 1.68 -6.03 -3.03
CA MET A 91 0.66 -6.33 -4.04
C MET A 91 0.28 -5.08 -4.83
N VAL A 92 0.38 -5.19 -6.15
CA VAL A 92 -0.10 -4.19 -7.11
C VAL A 92 -1.32 -4.74 -7.85
N TRP A 93 -2.45 -4.16 -7.60
CA TRP A 93 -3.70 -4.48 -8.28
C TRP A 93 -3.81 -3.71 -9.58
N TRP A 94 -3.85 -4.44 -10.71
CA TRP A 94 -4.07 -3.87 -12.02
C TRP A 94 -5.57 -3.79 -12.27
N ASP A 95 -6.09 -2.58 -12.25
CA ASP A 95 -7.51 -2.28 -12.33
C ASP A 95 -7.94 -2.11 -13.79
N VAL A 96 -8.75 -3.06 -14.28
CA VAL A 96 -9.17 -3.20 -15.67
C VAL A 96 -10.68 -3.04 -15.76
N GLU A 97 -11.16 -1.79 -15.83
CA GLU A 97 -12.60 -1.54 -15.85
C GLU A 97 -13.05 -0.38 -16.75
N ASP A 98 -12.13 0.39 -17.35
CA ASP A 98 -12.52 1.53 -18.21
C ASP A 98 -13.18 1.04 -19.49
N ARG A 99 -14.52 1.01 -19.48
CA ARG A 99 -15.32 0.58 -20.62
C ARG A 99 -15.06 1.40 -21.88
N ASN A 100 -14.80 2.70 -21.74
CA ASN A 100 -14.65 3.61 -22.86
C ASN A 100 -13.34 3.39 -23.63
N THR A 101 -12.29 2.97 -22.94
CA THR A 101 -10.97 2.77 -23.58
C THR A 101 -10.62 1.31 -23.77
N LEU A 102 -10.99 0.40 -22.85
CA LEU A 102 -10.46 -0.96 -22.83
C LEU A 102 -11.35 -1.96 -23.56
N GLN A 103 -12.68 -1.85 -23.47
CA GLN A 103 -13.60 -2.84 -24.07
C GLN A 103 -13.42 -2.92 -25.60
N ALA A 104 -13.25 -1.78 -26.25
CA ALA A 104 -13.12 -1.71 -27.71
C ALA A 104 -11.78 -2.28 -28.27
N LEU A 105 -10.80 -2.53 -27.39
CA LEU A 105 -9.51 -3.08 -27.81
C LEU A 105 -9.60 -4.55 -28.26
N GLY A 106 -10.60 -5.26 -27.77
CA GLY A 106 -10.80 -6.67 -28.01
C GLY A 106 -9.91 -7.57 -27.15
N ARG A 107 -10.37 -8.82 -26.98
CA ARG A 107 -9.83 -9.78 -26.00
C ARG A 107 -8.33 -10.02 -26.12
N ALA A 108 -7.84 -10.29 -27.33
CA ALA A 108 -6.43 -10.61 -27.53
C ALA A 108 -5.51 -9.44 -27.19
N LYS A 109 -5.85 -8.24 -27.66
CA LYS A 109 -5.05 -7.04 -27.41
C LYS A 109 -5.05 -6.65 -25.95
N LEU A 110 -6.21 -6.65 -25.27
CA LEU A 110 -6.29 -6.33 -23.85
C LEU A 110 -5.52 -7.35 -23.00
N THR A 111 -5.57 -8.65 -23.37
CA THR A 111 -4.75 -9.68 -22.71
C THR A 111 -3.26 -9.37 -22.81
N ALA A 112 -2.76 -8.99 -24.00
CA ALA A 112 -1.36 -8.63 -24.20
C ALA A 112 -0.94 -7.39 -23.37
N LEU A 113 -1.81 -6.38 -23.28
CA LEU A 113 -1.57 -5.19 -22.47
C LEU A 113 -1.43 -5.51 -20.96
N ILE A 114 -2.32 -6.33 -20.44
CA ILE A 114 -2.28 -6.76 -19.04
C ILE A 114 -1.00 -7.58 -18.79
N GLN A 115 -0.63 -8.47 -19.71
CA GLN A 115 0.60 -9.25 -19.61
C GLN A 115 1.86 -8.37 -19.67
N ALA A 116 1.86 -7.32 -20.48
CA ALA A 116 2.97 -6.37 -20.58
C ALA A 116 3.19 -5.62 -19.24
N ALA A 117 2.11 -5.17 -18.59
CA ALA A 117 2.18 -4.55 -17.27
C ALA A 117 2.65 -5.54 -16.20
N ARG A 118 2.07 -6.76 -16.19
CA ARG A 118 2.45 -7.83 -15.26
C ARG A 118 3.95 -8.12 -15.31
N THR A 119 4.49 -8.29 -16.51
CA THR A 119 5.92 -8.58 -16.70
C THR A 119 6.81 -7.52 -16.05
N VAL A 120 6.47 -6.24 -16.18
CA VAL A 120 7.24 -5.13 -15.59
C VAL A 120 7.13 -5.14 -14.07
N ILE A 121 5.91 -5.33 -13.53
CA ILE A 121 5.67 -5.34 -12.09
C ILE A 121 6.40 -6.50 -11.41
N GLU A 122 6.24 -7.73 -11.94
CA GLU A 122 6.87 -8.93 -11.38
C GLU A 122 8.40 -8.90 -11.52
N ALA A 123 8.93 -8.36 -12.63
CA ALA A 123 10.38 -8.21 -12.83
C ALA A 123 11.02 -7.24 -11.82
N ALA A 124 10.25 -6.28 -11.30
CA ALA A 124 10.70 -5.37 -10.24
C ALA A 124 10.54 -5.94 -8.82
N GLY A 125 10.12 -7.20 -8.69
CA GLY A 125 9.95 -7.90 -7.41
C GLY A 125 8.63 -7.63 -6.69
N TYR A 126 7.66 -6.97 -7.34
CA TYR A 126 6.32 -6.75 -6.79
C TYR A 126 5.35 -7.86 -7.20
N ARG A 127 4.32 -8.08 -6.40
CA ARG A 127 3.27 -9.06 -6.72
C ARG A 127 2.23 -8.41 -7.63
N PHE A 128 1.72 -9.18 -8.58
CA PHE A 128 0.70 -8.72 -9.52
C PHE A 128 -0.64 -9.39 -9.21
N GLY A 129 -1.70 -8.59 -9.09
CA GLY A 129 -3.10 -9.03 -9.00
C GLY A 129 -3.98 -8.28 -9.98
N ILE A 130 -5.15 -8.80 -10.25
CA ILE A 130 -6.12 -8.20 -11.17
C ILE A 130 -7.37 -7.78 -10.40
N TYR A 131 -7.78 -6.51 -10.58
CA TYR A 131 -9.10 -6.04 -10.18
C TYR A 131 -9.98 -5.81 -11.39
N VAL A 132 -11.24 -6.23 -11.30
CA VAL A 132 -12.27 -6.03 -12.31
C VAL A 132 -13.66 -5.88 -11.69
N GLY A 133 -14.55 -5.14 -12.36
CA GLY A 133 -15.98 -5.31 -12.13
C GLY A 133 -16.46 -6.69 -12.62
N LEU A 134 -17.44 -7.28 -11.96
CA LEU A 134 -18.01 -8.59 -12.36
C LEU A 134 -18.48 -8.61 -13.83
N TYR A 135 -18.91 -7.47 -14.36
CA TYR A 135 -19.32 -7.36 -15.77
C TYR A 135 -18.14 -7.59 -16.74
N VAL A 136 -16.93 -7.12 -16.40
CA VAL A 136 -15.71 -7.35 -17.20
C VAL A 136 -15.40 -8.85 -17.29
N TYR A 137 -15.55 -9.55 -16.16
CA TYR A 137 -15.36 -10.99 -16.11
C TYR A 137 -16.40 -11.72 -16.96
N ASN A 138 -17.68 -11.40 -16.79
CA ASN A 138 -18.80 -12.05 -17.50
C ASN A 138 -18.78 -11.79 -19.00
N GLU A 139 -18.37 -10.61 -19.42
CA GLU A 139 -18.25 -10.24 -20.84
C GLU A 139 -16.93 -10.75 -21.46
N GLY A 140 -15.99 -11.25 -20.65
CA GLY A 140 -14.74 -11.84 -21.13
C GLY A 140 -13.85 -10.86 -21.88
N TRP A 141 -13.65 -9.65 -21.35
CA TRP A 141 -12.89 -8.60 -22.03
C TRP A 141 -11.46 -9.00 -22.37
N PHE A 142 -10.86 -9.89 -21.57
CA PHE A 142 -9.54 -10.48 -21.80
C PHE A 142 -9.54 -11.97 -21.44
N ASP A 143 -8.44 -12.68 -21.74
CA ASP A 143 -8.32 -14.09 -21.44
C ASP A 143 -7.89 -14.35 -19.99
N PHE A 144 -8.86 -14.51 -19.10
CA PHE A 144 -8.62 -14.77 -17.67
C PHE A 144 -7.81 -16.07 -17.41
N ASN A 145 -7.80 -17.02 -18.34
CA ASN A 145 -7.05 -18.27 -18.17
C ASN A 145 -5.53 -18.04 -18.20
N GLN A 146 -5.07 -17.02 -18.95
CA GLN A 146 -3.65 -16.64 -18.97
C GLN A 146 -3.18 -16.03 -17.63
N PHE A 147 -4.13 -15.65 -16.79
CA PHE A 147 -3.88 -15.09 -15.46
C PHE A 147 -4.43 -15.97 -14.34
N ALA A 148 -4.53 -17.29 -14.56
CA ALA A 148 -5.11 -18.22 -13.59
C ALA A 148 -4.37 -18.21 -12.23
N ALA A 149 -3.05 -18.00 -12.25
CA ALA A 149 -2.23 -17.89 -11.04
C ALA A 149 -2.27 -16.50 -10.38
N ALA A 150 -2.69 -15.45 -11.08
CA ALA A 150 -2.77 -14.11 -10.49
C ALA A 150 -3.98 -14.02 -9.54
N PRO A 151 -3.84 -13.44 -8.34
CA PRO A 151 -4.97 -13.15 -7.47
C PRO A 151 -6.03 -12.31 -8.18
N LEU A 152 -7.31 -12.56 -7.89
CA LEU A 152 -8.43 -11.86 -8.50
C LEU A 152 -9.28 -11.17 -7.43
N TRP A 153 -9.42 -9.86 -7.55
CA TRP A 153 -10.28 -9.00 -6.75
C TRP A 153 -11.42 -8.51 -7.65
N VAL A 154 -12.67 -8.74 -7.23
CA VAL A 154 -13.84 -8.49 -8.08
C VAL A 154 -14.82 -7.56 -7.40
N ALA A 155 -15.26 -6.52 -8.11
CA ALA A 155 -16.35 -5.67 -7.65
C ALA A 155 -17.71 -6.25 -8.08
N ARG A 156 -18.61 -6.35 -7.12
CA ARG A 156 -20.03 -6.62 -7.31
C ARG A 156 -20.83 -5.87 -6.25
N TYR A 157 -21.44 -4.75 -6.63
CA TYR A 157 -22.31 -3.98 -5.76
C TYR A 157 -23.73 -4.57 -5.82
N TYR A 158 -24.21 -5.10 -4.71
CA TYR A 158 -25.51 -5.81 -4.66
C TYR A 158 -26.59 -5.04 -3.91
N ASN A 159 -26.26 -3.88 -3.33
CA ASN A 159 -27.13 -3.12 -2.44
C ASN A 159 -27.78 -1.91 -3.13
N ASN A 160 -27.89 -1.90 -4.46
CA ASN A 160 -28.47 -0.80 -5.24
C ASN A 160 -27.91 0.58 -4.85
N TYR A 161 -26.62 0.66 -4.52
CA TYR A 161 -25.92 1.86 -4.04
C TYR A 161 -26.50 2.47 -2.75
N ASN A 162 -27.28 1.72 -1.98
CA ASN A 162 -27.66 2.15 -0.64
C ASN A 162 -26.42 2.19 0.26
N VAL A 163 -26.45 3.08 1.25
CA VAL A 163 -25.37 3.21 2.23
C VAL A 163 -25.21 1.91 3.03
N MET A 164 -23.97 1.45 3.16
CA MET A 164 -23.59 0.32 4.00
C MET A 164 -22.59 0.79 5.08
N GLN A 165 -22.84 0.39 6.32
CA GLN A 165 -21.90 0.67 7.40
C GLN A 165 -20.76 -0.33 7.40
N PHE A 166 -19.55 0.10 7.75
CA PHE A 166 -18.35 -0.76 7.74
C PHE A 166 -18.48 -1.96 8.71
N ASP A 167 -19.19 -1.79 9.83
CA ASP A 167 -19.42 -2.84 10.82
C ASP A 167 -20.39 -3.93 10.34
N THR A 168 -21.18 -3.65 9.29
CA THR A 168 -22.13 -4.60 8.70
C THR A 168 -21.40 -5.55 7.74
N ASP A 169 -21.57 -6.86 7.96
CA ASP A 169 -21.00 -7.86 7.05
C ASP A 169 -21.80 -7.94 5.76
N PRO A 170 -21.13 -8.10 4.60
CA PRO A 170 -21.82 -8.29 3.33
C PRO A 170 -22.50 -9.67 3.25
N ASP A 171 -23.66 -9.72 2.58
CA ASP A 171 -24.38 -10.97 2.32
C ASP A 171 -23.55 -11.90 1.42
N GLN A 172 -22.96 -12.95 1.99
CA GLN A 172 -22.12 -13.90 1.28
C GLN A 172 -22.82 -14.65 0.15
N ASN A 173 -24.16 -14.69 0.13
CA ASN A 173 -24.94 -15.22 -1.00
C ASN A 173 -24.85 -14.32 -2.25
N LYS A 174 -24.34 -13.10 -2.08
CA LYS A 174 -24.13 -12.13 -3.17
C LYS A 174 -22.67 -12.06 -3.63
N LYS A 175 -21.79 -12.88 -3.06
CA LYS A 175 -20.41 -13.00 -3.51
C LYS A 175 -20.33 -13.26 -5.02
N PRO A 176 -19.40 -12.61 -5.76
CA PRO A 176 -19.20 -12.89 -7.19
C PRO A 176 -18.85 -14.36 -7.45
N GLU A 177 -19.50 -14.96 -8.43
CA GLU A 177 -19.19 -16.31 -8.93
C GLU A 177 -18.35 -16.17 -10.20
N VAL A 178 -17.10 -16.59 -10.15
CA VAL A 178 -16.12 -16.42 -11.24
C VAL A 178 -15.39 -17.73 -11.62
N GLY A 179 -15.92 -18.88 -11.20
CA GLY A 179 -15.35 -20.18 -11.54
C GLY A 179 -13.96 -20.46 -10.96
N ARG A 180 -13.43 -19.58 -10.12
CA ARG A 180 -12.13 -19.73 -9.42
C ARG A 180 -12.18 -19.04 -8.05
N ALA A 181 -11.19 -19.34 -7.21
CA ALA A 181 -11.07 -18.67 -5.92
C ALA A 181 -10.82 -17.15 -6.12
N LEU A 182 -11.58 -16.34 -5.39
CA LEU A 182 -11.33 -14.90 -5.28
C LEU A 182 -10.30 -14.65 -4.19
N TRP A 183 -9.41 -13.68 -4.44
CA TRP A 183 -8.66 -13.06 -3.37
C TRP A 183 -9.58 -12.16 -2.53
N GLY A 184 -10.39 -11.33 -3.17
CA GLY A 184 -11.27 -10.39 -2.50
C GLY A 184 -12.51 -9.99 -3.31
N TRP A 185 -13.42 -9.32 -2.62
CA TRP A 185 -14.67 -8.79 -3.16
C TRP A 185 -14.89 -7.37 -2.65
N GLN A 186 -14.95 -6.41 -3.59
CA GLN A 186 -15.43 -5.05 -3.33
C GLN A 186 -16.96 -5.07 -3.44
N TYR A 187 -17.63 -4.95 -2.30
CA TYR A 187 -19.07 -5.23 -2.24
C TYR A 187 -19.96 -3.99 -2.28
N THR A 188 -19.39 -2.80 -2.08
CA THR A 188 -20.09 -1.52 -2.22
C THR A 188 -19.11 -0.38 -2.45
N SER A 189 -19.58 0.67 -3.14
CA SER A 189 -18.90 1.96 -3.29
C SER A 189 -19.60 3.09 -2.50
N THR A 190 -20.53 2.74 -1.62
CA THR A 190 -21.31 3.68 -0.81
C THR A 190 -21.20 3.38 0.67
N GLY A 191 -20.05 2.87 1.07
CA GLY A 191 -19.73 2.54 2.45
C GLY A 191 -19.56 3.77 3.34
N ARG A 192 -19.81 3.60 4.63
CA ARG A 192 -19.48 4.57 5.69
C ARG A 192 -18.47 3.95 6.64
N VAL A 193 -17.34 4.64 6.78
CA VAL A 193 -16.25 4.24 7.66
C VAL A 193 -15.96 5.40 8.61
N PRO A 194 -15.90 5.18 9.92
CA PRO A 194 -15.44 6.22 10.85
C PRO A 194 -14.06 6.76 10.40
N GLY A 195 -13.91 8.07 10.36
CA GLY A 195 -12.68 8.73 9.91
C GLY A 195 -12.64 9.08 8.42
N ILE A 196 -13.61 8.61 7.61
CA ILE A 196 -13.76 8.99 6.19
C ILE A 196 -15.03 9.84 6.02
N ASN A 197 -14.85 11.00 5.41
CA ASN A 197 -15.98 11.88 5.10
C ASN A 197 -16.58 11.50 3.73
N GLY A 198 -17.82 11.06 3.72
CA GLY A 198 -18.52 10.62 2.51
C GLY A 198 -18.45 9.11 2.27
N ASN A 199 -18.45 8.73 1.00
CA ASN A 199 -18.44 7.32 0.59
C ASN A 199 -17.02 6.75 0.57
N ALA A 200 -16.91 5.49 0.95
CA ALA A 200 -15.72 4.67 0.75
C ALA A 200 -16.11 3.34 0.09
N ASP A 201 -15.19 2.78 -0.66
CA ASP A 201 -15.30 1.42 -1.17
C ASP A 201 -15.00 0.44 -0.03
N LEU A 202 -15.91 -0.54 0.15
CA LEU A 202 -15.75 -1.55 1.20
C LEU A 202 -15.44 -2.90 0.58
N ASP A 203 -14.44 -3.56 1.19
CA ASP A 203 -13.87 -4.80 0.72
C ASP A 203 -13.88 -5.89 1.76
N ILE A 204 -13.94 -7.12 1.29
CA ILE A 204 -13.48 -8.26 2.06
C ILE A 204 -12.43 -9.03 1.28
N CYS A 205 -11.44 -9.58 1.97
CA CYS A 205 -10.54 -10.56 1.38
C CYS A 205 -10.65 -11.91 2.08
N TYR A 206 -10.30 -12.96 1.32
CA TYR A 206 -10.41 -14.36 1.73
C TYR A 206 -9.05 -14.97 2.08
N GLN A 207 -7.99 -14.22 1.88
CA GLN A 207 -6.61 -14.57 2.22
C GLN A 207 -6.09 -13.59 3.27
N ASP A 208 -5.08 -13.97 4.03
CA ASP A 208 -4.48 -13.10 5.04
C ASP A 208 -3.92 -11.82 4.40
N PRO A 209 -4.42 -10.63 4.76
CA PRO A 209 -3.93 -9.38 4.22
C PRO A 209 -2.50 -9.04 4.67
N ALA A 210 -1.97 -9.62 5.74
CA ALA A 210 -0.57 -9.45 6.13
C ALA A 210 0.40 -9.85 5.01
N GLY A 211 0.00 -10.73 4.09
CA GLY A 211 0.76 -11.03 2.87
C GLY A 211 0.61 -10.03 1.73
N MET A 212 -0.09 -8.90 1.90
CA MET A 212 -0.25 -7.88 0.86
C MET A 212 1.00 -7.02 0.70
N GLU A 213 1.62 -6.66 1.80
CA GLU A 213 2.97 -6.14 1.85
C GLU A 213 3.83 -7.28 2.39
N GLU A 214 4.69 -7.91 1.57
CA GLU A 214 5.73 -8.72 2.17
C GLU A 214 6.62 -7.77 2.96
N THR A 215 6.40 -7.78 4.25
CA THR A 215 7.34 -7.17 5.18
C THR A 215 8.65 -7.97 5.11
N GLY A 216 9.48 -7.58 4.19
CA GLY A 216 10.90 -7.75 4.43
C GLY A 216 11.21 -6.87 5.63
N THR A 217 11.15 -7.48 6.82
CA THR A 217 11.31 -6.84 8.13
C THR A 217 10.03 -6.25 8.74
N GLU A 218 9.72 -6.71 9.90
CA GLU A 218 8.64 -6.38 10.84
C GLU A 218 7.96 -5.01 10.64
N LEU A 219 6.62 -5.02 10.51
CA LEU A 219 5.76 -3.84 10.50
C LEU A 219 6.21 -2.85 11.59
N GLY A 220 6.60 -1.67 11.16
CA GLY A 220 6.97 -0.58 12.06
C GLY A 220 8.45 -0.38 12.32
N SER A 221 9.35 -0.99 11.52
CA SER A 221 10.75 -0.64 11.58
C SER A 221 11.11 0.47 10.58
N ILE A 222 11.99 1.34 11.01
CA ILE A 222 12.63 2.35 10.18
C ILE A 222 14.14 2.22 10.32
N TRP A 223 14.89 2.73 9.37
CA TRP A 223 16.31 2.91 9.52
C TRP A 223 16.58 4.31 10.07
N CYS A 224 17.41 4.41 11.07
CA CYS A 224 17.79 5.70 11.62
C CYS A 224 19.29 5.89 11.64
N LEU A 225 19.75 7.13 11.54
CA LEU A 225 21.08 7.52 11.92
C LEU A 225 21.03 8.03 13.36
N SER A 226 21.40 7.18 14.30
CA SER A 226 21.45 7.50 15.71
C SER A 226 22.76 8.21 16.08
N ILE A 227 22.65 9.25 16.89
CA ILE A 227 23.79 9.97 17.50
C ILE A 227 23.93 9.65 18.99
N ALA A 228 22.92 9.02 19.60
CA ALA A 228 23.00 8.52 20.95
C ALA A 228 22.03 7.35 21.18
N ASP A 229 22.56 6.24 21.67
CA ASP A 229 21.86 5.02 22.04
C ASP A 229 22.01 4.84 23.56
N VAL A 230 20.95 5.10 24.32
CA VAL A 230 21.05 5.20 25.76
C VAL A 230 19.84 4.57 26.47
N TRP A 231 20.04 4.18 27.74
CA TRP A 231 18.99 3.56 28.56
C TRP A 231 18.00 4.56 29.17
N ALA A 232 18.34 5.86 29.19
CA ALA A 232 17.51 6.88 29.85
C ALA A 232 17.08 7.96 28.84
N GLU A 233 15.79 8.25 28.81
CA GLU A 233 15.18 9.28 27.96
C GLU A 233 15.83 10.66 28.13
N SER A 234 16.15 11.03 29.39
CA SER A 234 16.76 12.34 29.68
C SER A 234 18.12 12.52 29.01
N ILE A 235 18.88 11.45 28.88
CA ILE A 235 20.20 11.48 28.20
C ILE A 235 20.02 11.62 26.67
N ALA A 236 19.05 10.88 26.09
CA ALA A 236 18.71 11.02 24.66
C ALA A 236 18.23 12.44 24.32
N LYS A 237 17.37 13.02 25.16
CA LYS A 237 16.90 14.41 25.03
C LYS A 237 18.05 15.44 25.11
N ALA A 238 19.00 15.22 26.00
CA ALA A 238 20.19 16.08 26.14
C ALA A 238 21.08 16.01 24.89
N ALA A 239 21.27 14.81 24.32
CA ALA A 239 22.02 14.63 23.06
C ALA A 239 21.28 15.29 21.89
N ALA A 240 19.97 15.10 21.77
CA ALA A 240 19.14 15.66 20.72
C ALA A 240 19.14 17.21 20.74
N ALA A 241 19.22 17.82 21.91
CA ALA A 241 19.22 19.28 22.07
C ALA A 241 20.43 19.97 21.39
N ALA A 242 21.50 19.24 21.15
CA ALA A 242 22.68 19.76 20.44
C ALA A 242 22.49 19.87 18.92
N TYR A 243 21.46 19.21 18.36
CA TYR A 243 21.25 19.10 16.92
C TYR A 243 19.81 19.44 16.55
N PRO A 244 19.55 20.64 15.93
CA PRO A 244 18.20 21.01 15.51
C PRO A 244 17.57 19.98 14.57
N GLY A 245 16.34 19.57 14.86
CA GLY A 245 15.60 18.57 14.07
C GLY A 245 15.86 17.10 14.49
N CYS A 246 16.70 16.85 15.50
CA CYS A 246 16.88 15.54 16.05
C CYS A 246 15.62 15.06 16.79
N LEU A 247 15.22 13.81 16.56
CA LEU A 247 14.10 13.14 17.19
C LEU A 247 14.56 12.25 18.36
N VAL A 248 13.70 12.03 19.32
CA VAL A 248 13.96 11.11 20.45
C VAL A 248 12.87 10.06 20.46
N HIS A 249 13.29 8.80 20.36
CA HIS A 249 12.41 7.65 20.36
C HIS A 249 12.81 6.66 21.46
N LYS A 250 11.83 6.01 22.09
CA LYS A 250 12.05 4.70 22.67
C LYS A 250 11.84 3.66 21.59
N ALA A 251 12.84 2.86 21.31
CA ALA A 251 12.83 1.95 20.18
C ALA A 251 13.44 0.59 20.51
N ALA A 252 12.94 -0.46 19.87
CA ALA A 252 13.63 -1.74 19.77
C ALA A 252 14.62 -1.69 18.60
N VAL A 253 15.91 -1.89 18.88
CA VAL A 253 16.96 -1.93 17.87
C VAL A 253 17.04 -3.35 17.30
N LEU A 254 16.57 -3.54 16.07
CA LEU A 254 16.28 -4.85 15.50
C LEU A 254 17.54 -5.58 15.04
N ASP A 255 18.50 -4.87 14.51
CA ASP A 255 19.80 -5.40 14.06
C ASP A 255 20.70 -5.96 15.19
N VAL A 256 20.33 -5.67 16.44
CA VAL A 256 21.00 -6.21 17.64
C VAL A 256 20.05 -7.00 18.55
N GLY A 257 19.04 -7.64 18.00
CA GLY A 257 18.17 -8.56 18.74
C GLY A 257 17.00 -7.91 19.47
N GLY A 258 16.58 -6.70 19.08
CA GLY A 258 15.38 -6.05 19.62
C GLY A 258 15.57 -5.43 21.00
N ILE A 259 16.78 -5.03 21.35
CA ILE A 259 17.07 -4.33 22.61
C ILE A 259 16.31 -3.01 22.64
N GLU A 260 15.54 -2.78 23.69
CA GLU A 260 14.77 -1.55 23.89
C GLU A 260 15.61 -0.48 24.58
N ILE A 261 15.83 0.63 23.89
CA ILE A 261 16.62 1.77 24.37
C ILE A 261 16.01 3.09 23.92
N TRP A 262 16.48 4.19 24.48
CA TRP A 262 16.20 5.52 23.97
C TRP A 262 17.24 5.92 22.93
N ILE A 263 16.79 6.39 21.78
CA ILE A 263 17.60 6.79 20.66
C ILE A 263 17.38 8.27 20.40
N ALA A 264 18.47 9.01 20.24
CA ALA A 264 18.44 10.33 19.61
C ALA A 264 18.85 10.18 18.14
N SER A 265 17.90 10.32 17.21
CA SER A 265 18.14 10.15 15.78
C SER A 265 18.15 11.48 15.05
N ILE A 266 19.11 11.63 14.13
CA ILE A 266 19.25 12.82 13.27
C ILE A 266 18.63 12.59 11.87
N ALA A 267 18.42 11.35 11.50
CA ALA A 267 17.72 10.99 10.28
C ALA A 267 16.96 9.68 10.47
N ASP A 268 15.64 9.73 10.25
CA ASP A 268 14.75 8.58 10.25
C ASP A 268 14.26 8.35 8.83
N VAL A 269 14.60 7.21 8.25
CA VAL A 269 14.39 6.91 6.83
C VAL A 269 13.87 5.50 6.63
N TRP A 270 13.34 5.19 5.43
CA TRP A 270 12.68 3.91 5.18
C TRP A 270 13.62 2.78 4.75
N THR A 271 14.82 3.12 4.27
CA THR A 271 15.77 2.11 3.78
C THR A 271 17.14 2.29 4.38
N GLN A 272 17.87 1.19 4.53
CA GLN A 272 19.27 1.18 4.98
C GLN A 272 20.14 2.10 4.11
N ALA A 273 19.99 2.05 2.80
CA ALA A 273 20.77 2.87 1.87
C ALA A 273 20.59 4.37 2.10
N GLN A 274 19.38 4.81 2.45
CA GLN A 274 19.10 6.21 2.80
C GLN A 274 19.76 6.60 4.13
N ALA A 275 19.75 5.71 5.12
CA ALA A 275 20.42 5.95 6.41
C ALA A 275 21.95 6.01 6.26
N GLU A 276 22.53 5.12 5.47
CA GLU A 276 23.97 5.13 5.16
C GLU A 276 24.39 6.38 4.36
N GLU A 277 23.54 6.87 3.45
CA GLU A 277 23.80 8.13 2.76
C GLU A 277 23.74 9.32 3.72
N ALA A 278 22.74 9.35 4.63
CA ALA A 278 22.69 10.35 5.69
C ALA A 278 23.95 10.28 6.57
N GLN A 279 24.40 9.10 6.95
CA GLN A 279 25.64 8.90 7.72
C GLN A 279 26.85 9.52 7.01
N ARG A 280 27.03 9.31 5.70
CA ARG A 280 28.11 9.92 4.91
C ARG A 280 28.03 11.45 4.90
N GLN A 281 26.83 12.00 4.70
CA GLN A 281 26.60 13.44 4.67
C GLN A 281 26.87 14.10 6.01
N PHE A 282 26.39 13.52 7.11
CA PHE A 282 26.63 14.04 8.46
C PHE A 282 28.07 13.86 8.91
N ALA A 283 28.74 12.76 8.52
CA ALA A 283 30.17 12.56 8.79
C ALA A 283 31.04 13.66 8.15
N ALA A 284 30.67 14.13 6.95
CA ALA A 284 31.34 15.26 6.30
C ALA A 284 31.19 16.58 7.08
N LEU A 285 30.18 16.69 7.96
CA LEU A 285 29.95 17.81 8.85
C LEU A 285 30.54 17.58 10.26
N GLY A 286 31.27 16.48 10.46
CA GLY A 286 31.88 16.14 11.76
C GLY A 286 30.94 15.47 12.75
N VAL A 287 29.76 15.03 12.32
CA VAL A 287 28.80 14.31 13.16
C VAL A 287 28.99 12.81 12.95
N THR A 288 29.26 12.08 14.01
CA THR A 288 29.34 10.61 14.00
C THR A 288 28.03 10.03 14.49
N GLY A 289 27.54 9.01 13.81
CA GLY A 289 26.32 8.29 14.19
C GLY A 289 26.37 6.84 13.72
N VAL A 290 25.49 6.03 14.27
CA VAL A 290 25.32 4.61 13.93
C VAL A 290 24.01 4.42 13.19
N VAL A 291 24.03 3.62 12.12
CA VAL A 291 22.83 3.26 11.36
C VAL A 291 22.19 2.05 12.03
N HIS A 292 20.93 2.16 12.39
CA HIS A 292 20.14 1.09 12.98
C HIS A 292 18.83 0.87 12.26
N ASN A 293 18.40 -0.38 12.25
CA ASN A 293 17.00 -0.74 11.98
C ASN A 293 16.25 -0.75 13.31
N ILE A 294 15.27 0.12 13.47
CA ILE A 294 14.54 0.30 14.72
C ILE A 294 13.03 0.15 14.55
N ARG A 295 12.38 -0.32 15.60
CA ARG A 295 10.93 -0.20 15.77
C ARG A 295 10.65 0.78 16.90
N VAL A 296 10.05 1.91 16.55
CA VAL A 296 9.66 2.94 17.55
C VAL A 296 8.55 2.37 18.42
N ILE A 297 8.71 2.48 19.76
CA ILE A 297 7.80 1.97 20.76
C ILE A 297 7.04 3.14 21.42
N GLU A 298 7.70 4.27 21.64
CA GLU A 298 7.18 5.52 22.22
C GLU A 298 7.82 6.74 21.54
#